data_4d1d0086b726267b1abf983cf7241258
#
_entry.id   4d1d0086b726267b1abf983cf7241258
#
_cell.length_a   1.000
_cell.length_b   1.000
_cell.length_c   1.000
_cell.angle_alpha   90.00
_cell.angle_beta   90.00
_cell.angle_gamma   90.00
#
_symmetry.space_group_name_H-M   'P 1'
#
loop_
_entity.id
_entity.type
_entity.pdbx_description
1 polymer ?
#
loop_
_entity_poly.entity_id
_entity_poly.type
_entity_poly.pdbx_seq_one_letter_code
_entity_poly.pdbx_strand_id
1 'polypeptide(L)'
;YSFLNFFNFLTVRTGLAVITAMIIVFLIGDRFINFFSSKQITNPIRSDGPEDHLIKKIGTPTMGGVLILIGLFTGVFLWADLLNPYNWLLIFITLSFGILGAFDDYKKIKNNNSNGISSKLKILIQIFLCLISLIIFYKFIDSDIKTNLYFPFFKNLVINLGWFFIPFYLFVIVGSSNAVNLT
;
A
#
# COMPACT_ATOMS: atom_id res chain seq x y z
N TYR A 1 12.38 -25.43 -25.35
CA TYR A 1 11.85 -24.05 -25.19
C TYR A 1 10.46 -23.99 -24.53
N SER A 2 9.75 -25.11 -24.33
CA SER A 2 8.42 -25.13 -23.71
C SER A 2 8.42 -24.81 -22.21
N PHE A 3 9.53 -25.08 -21.49
CA PHE A 3 9.64 -24.80 -20.07
C PHE A 3 9.64 -23.29 -19.75
N LEU A 4 10.23 -22.45 -20.58
CA LEU A 4 10.23 -20.99 -20.37
C LEU A 4 8.85 -20.36 -20.59
N ASN A 5 7.98 -20.99 -21.38
CA ASN A 5 6.60 -20.54 -21.56
C ASN A 5 5.77 -20.62 -20.26
N PHE A 6 6.19 -21.46 -19.31
CA PHE A 6 5.56 -21.54 -17.99
C PHE A 6 5.56 -20.19 -17.25
N PHE A 7 6.62 -19.41 -17.39
CA PHE A 7 6.73 -18.09 -16.77
C PHE A 7 5.87 -17.00 -17.43
N ASN A 8 5.25 -17.29 -18.57
CA ASN A 8 4.34 -16.36 -19.22
C ASN A 8 2.92 -16.39 -18.63
N PHE A 9 2.58 -17.45 -17.89
CA PHE A 9 1.26 -17.55 -17.25
C PHE A 9 1.15 -16.57 -16.08
N LEU A 10 0.07 -15.77 -16.08
CA LEU A 10 -0.19 -14.76 -15.04
C LEU A 10 -0.23 -15.38 -13.62
N THR A 11 -0.88 -16.54 -13.49
CA THR A 11 -0.99 -17.28 -12.22
C THR A 11 0.38 -17.66 -11.65
N VAL A 12 1.29 -18.12 -12.51
CA VAL A 12 2.65 -18.49 -12.12
C VAL A 12 3.43 -17.26 -11.67
N ARG A 13 3.40 -16.18 -12.45
CA ARG A 13 4.07 -14.93 -12.09
C ARG A 13 3.54 -14.36 -10.79
N THR A 14 2.23 -14.40 -10.56
CA THR A 14 1.63 -13.97 -9.29
C THR A 14 2.10 -14.82 -8.12
N GLY A 15 2.09 -16.15 -8.27
CA GLY A 15 2.60 -17.07 -7.25
C GLY A 15 4.07 -16.82 -6.91
N LEU A 16 4.91 -16.66 -7.93
CA LEU A 16 6.33 -16.35 -7.76
C LEU A 16 6.56 -14.98 -7.11
N ALA A 17 5.76 -13.97 -7.44
CA ALA A 17 5.83 -12.66 -6.80
C ALA A 17 5.51 -12.73 -5.30
N VAL A 18 4.47 -13.47 -4.92
CA VAL A 18 4.10 -13.69 -3.51
C VAL A 18 5.21 -14.43 -2.77
N ILE A 19 5.71 -15.54 -3.33
CA ILE A 19 6.80 -16.32 -2.70
C ILE A 19 8.05 -15.45 -2.54
N THR A 20 8.43 -14.71 -3.57
CA THR A 20 9.59 -13.81 -3.52
C THR A 20 9.42 -12.73 -2.44
N ALA A 21 8.26 -12.10 -2.37
CA ALA A 21 7.97 -11.10 -1.35
C ALA A 21 8.08 -11.69 0.07
N MET A 22 7.52 -12.88 0.29
CA MET A 22 7.63 -13.60 1.57
C MET A 22 9.08 -13.92 1.93
N ILE A 23 9.86 -14.47 1.00
CA ILE A 23 11.26 -14.79 1.23
C ILE A 23 12.05 -13.55 1.62
N ILE A 24 11.86 -12.44 0.92
CA ILE A 24 12.53 -11.17 1.23
C ILE A 24 12.18 -10.67 2.63
N VAL A 25 10.89 -10.71 2.99
CA VAL A 25 10.43 -10.30 4.32
C VAL A 25 11.04 -11.19 5.40
N PHE A 26 11.10 -12.51 5.20
CA PHE A 26 11.73 -13.43 6.17
C PHE A 26 13.25 -13.22 6.29
N LEU A 27 13.95 -13.02 5.17
CA LEU A 27 15.42 -12.84 5.19
C LEU A 27 15.85 -11.52 5.83
N ILE A 28 15.07 -10.46 5.65
CA ILE A 28 15.41 -9.11 6.13
C ILE A 28 14.74 -8.82 7.47
N GLY A 29 13.61 -9.48 7.77
CA GLY A 29 12.73 -9.17 8.90
C GLY A 29 13.44 -9.12 10.23
N ASP A 30 14.17 -10.16 10.60
CA ASP A 30 14.88 -10.23 11.89
C ASP A 30 15.92 -9.12 12.01
N ARG A 31 16.67 -8.84 10.94
CA ARG A 31 17.66 -7.75 10.94
C ARG A 31 16.99 -6.39 11.06
N PHE A 32 15.87 -6.20 10.37
CA PHE A 32 15.10 -4.97 10.42
C PHE A 32 14.51 -4.74 11.83
N ILE A 33 13.87 -5.74 12.40
CA ILE A 33 13.29 -5.68 13.75
C ILE A 33 14.37 -5.38 14.77
N ASN A 34 15.49 -6.11 14.75
CA ASN A 34 16.61 -5.92 15.67
C ASN A 34 17.25 -4.54 15.55
N PHE A 35 17.38 -3.99 14.33
CA PHE A 35 17.87 -2.64 14.10
C PHE A 35 16.99 -1.58 14.75
N PHE A 36 15.67 -1.66 14.59
CA PHE A 36 14.74 -0.70 15.18
C PHE A 36 14.61 -0.88 16.70
N SER A 37 14.61 -2.11 17.17
CA SER A 37 14.56 -2.44 18.60
C SER A 37 15.82 -1.97 19.32
N SER A 38 17.02 -2.19 18.77
CA SER A 38 18.28 -1.75 19.38
C SER A 38 18.40 -0.24 19.50
N LYS A 39 17.74 0.51 18.61
CA LYS A 39 17.66 1.96 18.67
C LYS A 39 16.51 2.49 19.54
N GLN A 40 15.75 1.61 20.21
CA GLN A 40 14.56 1.95 21.00
C GLN A 40 13.54 2.77 20.20
N ILE A 41 13.47 2.55 18.88
CA ILE A 41 12.53 3.23 18.01
C ILE A 41 11.19 2.51 18.11
N THR A 42 10.39 2.91 19.09
CA THR A 42 9.06 2.38 19.37
C THR A 42 8.00 3.45 19.16
N ASN A 43 6.80 3.04 18.77
CA ASN A 43 5.70 3.98 18.72
C ASN A 43 5.29 4.40 20.14
N PRO A 44 5.18 5.69 20.44
CA PRO A 44 4.56 6.15 21.67
C PRO A 44 3.10 5.66 21.71
N ILE A 45 2.75 5.00 22.80
CA ILE A 45 1.43 4.37 22.98
C ILE A 45 0.40 5.48 23.24
N ARG A 46 -0.75 5.41 22.60
CA ARG A 46 -1.86 6.30 22.87
C ARG A 46 -2.45 5.99 24.25
N SER A 47 -2.62 7.04 25.08
CA SER A 47 -3.22 6.91 26.42
C SER A 47 -4.72 6.62 26.41
N ASP A 48 -5.38 6.87 25.28
CA ASP A 48 -6.82 6.71 25.02
C ASP A 48 -7.18 5.38 24.34
N GLY A 49 -6.20 4.45 24.19
CA GLY A 49 -6.42 3.12 23.62
C GLY A 49 -6.87 2.09 24.67
N PRO A 50 -7.30 0.88 24.25
CA PRO A 50 -7.61 -0.21 25.19
C PRO A 50 -6.43 -0.53 26.11
N GLU A 51 -6.70 -0.79 27.39
CA GLU A 51 -5.67 -1.06 28.41
C GLU A 51 -4.73 -2.21 28.05
N ASP A 52 -5.24 -3.24 27.38
CA ASP A 52 -4.44 -4.36 26.88
C ASP A 52 -3.32 -3.93 25.89
N HIS A 53 -3.52 -2.86 25.16
CA HIS A 53 -2.53 -2.31 24.24
C HIS A 53 -1.40 -1.58 24.99
N LEU A 54 -1.67 -1.00 26.15
CA LEU A 54 -0.68 -0.33 26.97
C LEU A 54 0.37 -1.31 27.51
N ILE A 55 -0.02 -2.58 27.73
CA ILE A 55 0.86 -3.60 28.30
C ILE A 55 1.57 -4.38 27.19
N LYS A 56 0.83 -4.82 26.15
CA LYS A 56 1.34 -5.73 25.11
C LYS A 56 2.17 -5.04 24.02
N LYS A 57 2.00 -3.73 23.81
CA LYS A 57 2.70 -2.99 22.75
C LYS A 57 3.94 -2.22 23.24
N ILE A 58 4.29 -2.32 24.51
CA ILE A 58 5.52 -1.73 25.03
C ILE A 58 6.72 -2.39 24.33
N GLY A 59 7.56 -1.57 23.67
CA GLY A 59 8.77 -2.05 23.01
C GLY A 59 8.60 -2.67 21.62
N THR A 60 7.37 -2.73 21.08
CA THR A 60 7.20 -3.18 19.69
C THR A 60 7.78 -2.18 18.71
N PRO A 61 8.67 -2.62 17.78
CA PRO A 61 9.25 -1.75 16.77
C PRO A 61 8.16 -1.17 15.85
N THR A 62 8.36 0.07 15.43
CA THR A 62 7.50 0.72 14.44
C THR A 62 8.05 0.57 13.02
N MET A 63 7.36 1.09 12.02
CA MET A 63 7.74 1.09 10.60
C MET A 63 7.75 -0.29 9.91
N GLY A 64 7.05 -1.31 10.43
CA GLY A 64 6.90 -2.61 9.78
C GLY A 64 6.35 -2.52 8.33
N GLY A 65 5.56 -1.50 8.03
CA GLY A 65 5.08 -1.21 6.68
C GLY A 65 6.19 -1.03 5.65
N VAL A 66 7.34 -0.48 6.04
CA VAL A 66 8.49 -0.32 5.13
C VAL A 66 9.03 -1.68 4.70
N LEU A 67 9.13 -2.63 5.62
CA LEU A 67 9.56 -4.00 5.32
C LEU A 67 8.60 -4.70 4.35
N ILE A 68 7.29 -4.53 4.57
CA ILE A 68 6.25 -5.07 3.69
C ILE A 68 6.37 -4.46 2.28
N LEU A 69 6.59 -3.15 2.17
CA LEU A 69 6.78 -2.46 0.90
C LEU A 69 8.03 -2.95 0.16
N ILE A 70 9.14 -3.19 0.86
CA ILE A 70 10.36 -3.75 0.26
C ILE A 70 10.05 -5.13 -0.36
N GLY A 71 9.41 -6.02 0.37
CA GLY A 71 9.02 -7.33 -0.13
C GLY A 71 8.09 -7.24 -1.34
N LEU A 72 7.05 -6.42 -1.23
CA LEU A 72 6.06 -6.21 -2.29
C LEU A 72 6.72 -5.67 -3.57
N PHE A 73 7.49 -4.60 -3.48
CA PHE A 73 8.14 -4.02 -4.66
C PHE A 73 9.17 -4.96 -5.27
N THR A 74 9.91 -5.72 -4.47
CA THR A 74 10.82 -6.73 -5.00
C THR A 74 10.05 -7.78 -5.84
N GLY A 75 8.93 -8.28 -5.33
CA GLY A 75 8.07 -9.20 -6.07
C GLY A 75 7.51 -8.59 -7.35
N VAL A 76 7.02 -7.34 -7.28
CA VAL A 76 6.47 -6.63 -8.45
C VAL A 76 7.54 -6.37 -9.50
N PHE A 77 8.71 -5.85 -9.15
CA PHE A 77 9.77 -5.54 -10.12
C PHE A 77 10.35 -6.79 -10.79
N LEU A 78 10.36 -7.94 -10.12
CA LEU A 78 10.86 -9.19 -10.70
C LEU A 78 9.83 -9.88 -11.60
N TRP A 79 8.54 -9.81 -11.27
CA TRP A 79 7.53 -10.68 -11.88
C TRP A 79 6.40 -9.93 -12.60
N ALA A 80 6.19 -8.65 -12.35
CA ALA A 80 5.15 -7.90 -13.05
C ALA A 80 5.58 -7.53 -14.47
N ASP A 81 4.60 -7.28 -15.32
CA ASP A 81 4.84 -6.73 -16.64
C ASP A 81 5.02 -5.20 -16.53
N LEU A 82 6.27 -4.76 -16.56
CA LEU A 82 6.62 -3.35 -16.44
C LEU A 82 6.31 -2.52 -17.70
N LEU A 83 5.94 -3.16 -18.81
CA LEU A 83 5.45 -2.46 -19.99
C LEU A 83 3.98 -2.05 -19.84
N ASN A 84 3.26 -2.68 -18.92
CA ASN A 84 1.86 -2.38 -18.66
C ASN A 84 1.72 -1.11 -17.79
N PRO A 85 1.07 -0.03 -18.29
CA PRO A 85 0.91 1.24 -17.56
C PRO A 85 0.10 1.10 -16.25
N TYR A 86 -0.79 0.10 -16.15
CA TYR A 86 -1.55 -0.16 -14.92
C TYR A 86 -0.63 -0.53 -13.75
N ASN A 87 0.45 -1.27 -14.00
CA ASN A 87 1.39 -1.64 -12.96
C ASN A 87 2.12 -0.41 -12.40
N TRP A 88 2.48 0.55 -13.25
CA TRP A 88 3.08 1.80 -12.79
C TRP A 88 2.12 2.66 -11.99
N LEU A 89 0.83 2.67 -12.35
CA LEU A 89 -0.19 3.37 -11.57
C LEU A 89 -0.32 2.76 -10.17
N LEU A 90 -0.37 1.44 -10.07
CA LEU A 90 -0.42 0.73 -8.77
C LEU A 90 0.83 0.97 -7.94
N ILE A 91 2.02 0.92 -8.55
CA ILE A 91 3.29 1.24 -7.90
C ILE A 91 3.26 2.68 -7.37
N PHE A 92 2.83 3.65 -8.18
CA PHE A 92 2.74 5.05 -7.78
C PHE A 92 1.84 5.25 -6.56
N ILE A 93 0.63 4.71 -6.58
CA ILE A 93 -0.32 4.83 -5.47
C ILE A 93 0.26 4.18 -4.21
N THR A 94 0.72 2.93 -4.31
CA THR A 94 1.22 2.18 -3.17
C THR A 94 2.45 2.84 -2.56
N LEU A 95 3.39 3.30 -3.38
CA LEU A 95 4.59 3.98 -2.92
C LEU A 95 4.27 5.32 -2.26
N SER A 96 3.39 6.12 -2.88
CA SER A 96 3.01 7.44 -2.37
C SER A 96 2.33 7.35 -1.01
N PHE A 97 1.39 6.42 -0.85
CA PHE A 97 0.72 6.19 0.43
C PHE A 97 1.65 5.55 1.46
N GLY A 98 2.55 4.67 1.02
CA GLY A 98 3.60 4.09 1.87
C GLY A 98 4.57 5.14 2.41
N ILE A 99 5.02 6.07 1.58
CA ILE A 99 5.87 7.20 1.99
C ILE A 99 5.12 8.10 2.98
N LEU A 100 3.85 8.40 2.72
CA LEU A 100 3.02 9.19 3.64
C LEU A 100 2.90 8.53 5.01
N GLY A 101 2.69 7.21 5.05
CA GLY A 101 2.66 6.43 6.29
C GLY A 101 4.00 6.42 7.02
N ALA A 102 5.09 6.19 6.30
CA ALA A 102 6.43 6.22 6.87
C ALA A 102 6.81 7.61 7.42
N PHE A 103 6.39 8.68 6.74
CA PHE A 103 6.59 10.04 7.22
C PHE A 103 5.76 10.36 8.47
N ASP A 104 4.54 9.85 8.56
CA ASP A 104 3.70 9.95 9.76
C ASP A 104 4.37 9.27 10.97
N ASP A 105 4.87 8.05 10.78
CA ASP A 105 5.58 7.32 11.83
C ASP A 105 6.90 7.99 12.20
N TYR A 106 7.68 8.46 11.23
CA TYR A 106 8.91 9.21 11.48
C TYR A 106 8.66 10.45 12.33
N LYS A 107 7.58 11.20 12.06
CA LYS A 107 7.21 12.38 12.82
C LYS A 107 6.85 12.05 14.28
N LYS A 108 6.13 10.95 14.51
CA LYS A 108 5.80 10.46 15.86
C LYS A 108 7.07 10.12 16.65
N ILE A 109 8.01 9.42 16.03
CA ILE A 109 9.28 9.03 16.63
C ILE A 109 10.09 10.29 16.98
N LYS A 110 10.27 11.20 16.02
CA LYS A 110 11.06 12.41 16.21
C LYS A 110 10.54 13.31 17.32
N ASN A 111 9.23 13.42 17.44
CA ASN A 111 8.59 14.29 18.44
C ASN A 111 8.34 13.55 19.78
N ASN A 112 8.67 12.26 19.84
CA ASN A 112 8.38 11.38 20.98
C ASN A 112 6.93 11.51 21.48
N ASN A 113 6.00 11.64 20.52
CA ASN A 113 4.58 11.88 20.75
C ASN A 113 3.74 11.02 19.79
N SER A 114 2.58 10.55 20.25
CA SER A 114 1.62 9.82 19.43
C SER A 114 1.00 10.66 18.28
N ASN A 115 1.19 11.98 18.30
CA ASN A 115 0.70 12.90 17.29
C ASN A 115 1.62 12.92 16.06
N GLY A 116 1.24 12.22 15.00
CA GLY A 116 1.90 12.27 13.71
C GLY A 116 1.53 13.50 12.88
N ILE A 117 1.15 13.27 11.63
CA ILE A 117 0.56 14.29 10.77
C ILE A 117 -0.88 14.54 11.23
N SER A 118 -1.33 15.80 11.24
CA SER A 118 -2.74 16.08 11.57
C SER A 118 -3.69 15.36 10.60
N SER A 119 -4.79 14.81 11.11
CA SER A 119 -5.73 14.02 10.31
C SER A 119 -6.24 14.78 9.08
N LYS A 120 -6.49 16.09 9.22
CA LYS A 120 -6.91 16.96 8.12
C LYS A 120 -5.85 17.02 7.01
N LEU A 121 -4.59 17.26 7.38
CA LEU A 121 -3.49 17.34 6.41
C LEU A 121 -3.23 15.98 5.75
N LYS A 122 -3.32 14.89 6.49
CA LYS A 122 -3.16 13.54 5.97
C LYS A 122 -4.20 13.24 4.89
N ILE A 123 -5.49 13.50 5.16
CA ILE A 123 -6.56 13.30 4.18
C ILE A 123 -6.37 14.20 2.97
N LEU A 124 -5.96 15.46 3.15
CA LEU A 124 -5.73 16.38 2.05
C LEU A 124 -4.61 15.89 1.12
N ILE A 125 -3.49 15.43 1.69
CA ILE A 125 -2.39 14.85 0.90
C ILE A 125 -2.86 13.57 0.17
N GLN A 126 -3.61 12.69 0.83
CA GLN A 126 -4.15 11.48 0.21
C GLN A 126 -5.07 11.81 -0.97
N ILE A 127 -5.99 12.77 -0.82
CA ILE A 127 -6.85 13.23 -1.91
C ILE A 127 -6.01 13.79 -3.06
N PHE A 128 -5.00 14.60 -2.77
CA PHE A 128 -4.12 15.17 -3.79
C PHE A 128 -3.36 14.08 -4.57
N LEU A 129 -2.79 13.10 -3.88
CA LEU A 129 -2.12 11.95 -4.51
C LEU A 129 -3.09 11.10 -5.36
N CYS A 130 -4.32 10.91 -4.89
CA CYS A 130 -5.36 10.24 -5.66
C CYS A 130 -5.76 11.02 -6.93
N LEU A 131 -5.85 12.35 -6.85
CA LEU A 131 -6.13 13.18 -8.03
C LEU A 131 -5.01 13.08 -9.07
N ILE A 132 -3.74 13.08 -8.65
CA ILE A 132 -2.61 12.84 -9.55
C ILE A 132 -2.73 11.44 -10.20
N SER A 133 -3.00 10.42 -9.42
CA SER A 133 -3.17 9.06 -9.95
C SER A 133 -4.35 8.96 -10.92
N LEU A 134 -5.42 9.68 -10.67
CA LEU A 134 -6.57 9.77 -11.55
C LEU A 134 -6.21 10.44 -12.89
N ILE A 135 -5.41 11.50 -12.88
CA ILE A 135 -4.93 12.15 -14.11
C ILE A 135 -4.07 11.18 -14.93
N ILE A 136 -3.17 10.45 -14.25
CA ILE A 136 -2.36 9.41 -14.90
C ILE A 136 -3.26 8.31 -15.48
N PHE A 137 -4.25 7.86 -14.73
CA PHE A 137 -5.23 6.88 -15.18
C PHE A 137 -5.94 7.34 -16.46
N TYR A 138 -6.47 8.55 -16.47
CA TYR A 138 -7.18 9.08 -17.65
C TYR A 138 -6.28 9.29 -18.87
N LYS A 139 -4.98 9.52 -18.67
CA LYS A 139 -4.04 9.73 -19.77
C LYS A 139 -3.61 8.42 -20.45
N PHE A 140 -3.45 7.34 -19.68
CA PHE A 140 -2.84 6.10 -20.17
C PHE A 140 -3.84 4.96 -20.40
N ILE A 141 -5.09 5.12 -19.99
CA ILE A 141 -6.12 4.08 -20.12
C ILE A 141 -7.09 4.44 -21.26
N ASP A 142 -7.50 3.42 -22.03
CA ASP A 142 -8.42 3.57 -23.14
C ASP A 142 -9.79 4.10 -22.70
N SER A 143 -10.41 4.92 -23.56
CA SER A 143 -11.64 5.66 -23.24
C SER A 143 -12.82 4.77 -22.87
N ASP A 144 -12.91 3.58 -23.46
CA ASP A 144 -14.11 2.74 -23.37
C ASP A 144 -14.27 2.02 -22.04
N ILE A 145 -13.20 1.93 -21.24
CA ILE A 145 -13.19 1.23 -19.95
C ILE A 145 -13.05 2.15 -18.73
N LYS A 146 -12.76 3.43 -18.93
CA LYS A 146 -12.36 4.37 -17.86
C LYS A 146 -13.34 4.48 -16.70
N THR A 147 -14.63 4.42 -16.98
CA THR A 147 -15.69 4.64 -16.01
C THR A 147 -16.50 3.39 -15.69
N ASN A 148 -16.08 2.24 -16.20
CA ASN A 148 -16.77 0.99 -16.01
C ASN A 148 -16.27 0.26 -14.75
N LEU A 149 -17.21 -0.16 -13.91
CA LEU A 149 -16.95 -1.02 -12.77
C LEU A 149 -17.26 -2.47 -13.17
N TYR A 150 -16.23 -3.33 -13.10
CA TYR A 150 -16.32 -4.74 -13.40
C TYR A 150 -16.35 -5.55 -12.09
N PHE A 151 -17.22 -6.55 -12.04
CA PHE A 151 -17.33 -7.43 -10.88
C PHE A 151 -16.62 -8.76 -11.16
N PRO A 152 -15.63 -9.16 -10.35
CA PRO A 152 -14.81 -10.36 -10.61
C PRO A 152 -15.62 -11.66 -10.77
N PHE A 153 -16.73 -11.79 -10.04
CA PHE A 153 -17.56 -12.99 -10.03
C PHE A 153 -18.70 -12.96 -11.04
N PHE A 154 -19.02 -11.80 -11.62
CA PHE A 154 -20.16 -11.60 -12.52
C PHE A 154 -19.67 -11.04 -13.86
N LYS A 155 -19.21 -11.92 -14.77
CA LYS A 155 -18.56 -11.54 -16.03
C LYS A 155 -19.36 -10.56 -16.90
N ASN A 156 -20.69 -10.61 -16.82
CA ASN A 156 -21.59 -9.79 -17.65
C ASN A 156 -22.10 -8.54 -16.91
N LEU A 157 -21.76 -8.39 -15.62
CA LEU A 157 -22.19 -7.23 -14.84
C LEU A 157 -21.15 -6.14 -14.94
N VAL A 158 -21.44 -5.15 -15.78
CA VAL A 158 -20.62 -3.96 -15.97
C VAL A 158 -21.49 -2.75 -15.67
N ILE A 159 -21.08 -1.94 -14.72
CA ILE A 159 -21.79 -0.71 -14.34
C ILE A 159 -20.93 0.48 -14.81
N ASN A 160 -21.49 1.29 -15.69
CA ASN A 160 -20.83 2.54 -16.05
C ASN A 160 -21.17 3.61 -15.01
N LEU A 161 -20.14 4.06 -14.27
CA LEU A 161 -20.27 5.06 -13.23
C LEU A 161 -20.29 6.50 -13.77
N GLY A 162 -19.87 6.72 -15.03
CA GLY A 162 -19.77 8.04 -15.60
C GLY A 162 -18.98 9.01 -14.71
N TRP A 163 -19.55 10.19 -14.44
CA TRP A 163 -18.93 11.19 -13.54
C TRP A 163 -18.79 10.74 -12.09
N PHE A 164 -19.60 9.78 -11.65
CA PHE A 164 -19.53 9.24 -10.29
C PHE A 164 -18.26 8.39 -10.07
N PHE A 165 -17.55 8.01 -11.12
CA PHE A 165 -16.28 7.30 -11.04
C PHE A 165 -15.24 8.08 -10.22
N ILE A 166 -15.18 9.40 -10.37
CA ILE A 166 -14.19 10.24 -9.66
C ILE A 166 -14.38 10.19 -8.14
N PRO A 167 -15.55 10.55 -7.58
CA PRO A 167 -15.77 10.45 -6.13
C PRO A 167 -15.70 9.01 -5.63
N PHE A 168 -16.12 8.03 -6.41
CA PHE A 168 -16.02 6.62 -6.07
C PHE A 168 -14.56 6.17 -5.96
N TYR A 169 -13.72 6.51 -6.92
CA TYR A 169 -12.28 6.22 -6.92
C TYR A 169 -11.59 6.82 -5.68
N LEU A 170 -11.84 8.08 -5.38
CA LEU A 170 -11.31 8.75 -4.20
C LEU A 170 -11.78 8.06 -2.90
N PHE A 171 -13.07 7.76 -2.81
CA PHE A 171 -13.64 7.09 -1.65
C PHE A 171 -13.02 5.72 -1.41
N VAL A 172 -12.85 4.91 -2.45
CA VAL A 172 -12.26 3.57 -2.33
C VAL A 172 -10.82 3.65 -1.87
N ILE A 173 -9.98 4.47 -2.50
CA ILE A 173 -8.54 4.51 -2.17
C ILE A 173 -8.29 5.17 -0.81
N VAL A 174 -8.85 6.35 -0.58
CA VAL A 174 -8.65 7.08 0.68
C VAL A 174 -9.35 6.36 1.82
N GLY A 175 -10.56 5.87 1.60
CA GLY A 175 -11.35 5.15 2.59
C GLY A 175 -10.66 3.86 3.03
N SER A 176 -10.23 3.00 2.10
CA SER A 176 -9.53 1.74 2.42
C SER A 176 -8.22 1.99 3.17
N SER A 177 -7.43 2.97 2.73
CA SER A 177 -6.16 3.32 3.40
C SER A 177 -6.37 3.79 4.85
N ASN A 178 -7.42 4.55 5.12
CA ASN A 178 -7.70 5.02 6.48
C ASN A 178 -8.41 3.95 7.33
N ALA A 179 -9.24 3.09 6.74
CA ALA A 179 -9.88 1.99 7.45
C ALA A 179 -8.84 1.02 8.05
N VAL A 180 -7.84 0.63 7.27
CA VAL A 180 -6.73 -0.23 7.76
C VAL A 180 -5.92 0.45 8.88
N ASN A 181 -5.81 1.78 8.88
CA ASN A 181 -5.08 2.50 9.91
C ASN A 181 -5.87 2.66 11.25
N LEU A 182 -7.17 2.40 11.23
CA LEU A 182 -8.04 2.45 12.41
C LEU A 182 -8.08 1.12 13.19
N THR A 183 -7.68 0.01 12.56
CA THR A 183 -7.58 -1.31 13.17
C THR A 183 -6.19 -1.56 13.75
#